data_bfac3b57a804f98068983aaea7abb14d
#
_entry.id   bfac3b57a804f98068983aaea7abb14d
#
_cell.length_a   1.000
_cell.length_b   1.000
_cell.length_c   1.000
_cell.angle_alpha   90.00
_cell.angle_beta   90.00
_cell.angle_gamma   90.00
#
_symmetry.space_group_name_H-M   'P 1'
#
loop_
_entity.id
_entity.type
_entity.pdbx_description
1 polymer ?
#
loop_
_entity_poly.entity_id
_entity_poly.type
_entity_poly.pdbx_seq_one_letter_code
_entity_poly.pdbx_strand_id
1 'polypeptide(L)'
;SAELWAYNTSNLTAWNVTDIDTRNGGSIGQKMSMLVGDTIYFDANMGYLTLGGMFAYNTSNHTWWRAVSFTKDPGYVGNGNTMEGYMSTLIGDTIYFDALNETNKHEVFAHNTLNGTTWQVSSFNYSPNSGSATVPGRGMEFVVGDTLYFEAQTSIGSELWAYTTTN
;
A
#
# COMPACT_ATOMS: atom_id res chain seq x y z
N SER A 1 -13.01 0.77 -16.37
CA SER A 1 -11.81 0.46 -15.59
C SER A 1 -11.10 1.74 -15.16
N ALA A 2 -10.47 1.73 -13.99
CA ALA A 2 -9.58 2.81 -13.57
C ALA A 2 -8.17 2.47 -14.07
N GLU A 3 -7.49 3.45 -14.67
CA GLU A 3 -6.15 3.30 -15.24
C GLU A 3 -5.28 4.48 -14.87
N LEU A 4 -3.97 4.28 -14.82
CA LEU A 4 -3.02 5.36 -14.69
C LEU A 4 -2.87 6.08 -16.03
N TRP A 5 -3.05 7.39 -16.01
CA TRP A 5 -2.91 8.25 -17.17
C TRP A 5 -1.75 9.21 -16.98
N ALA A 6 -1.01 9.48 -18.03
CA ALA A 6 -0.02 10.53 -18.08
C ALA A 6 -0.50 11.70 -18.95
N TYR A 7 -0.09 12.90 -18.57
CA TYR A 7 -0.34 14.11 -19.33
C TYR A 7 0.94 14.92 -19.53
N ASN A 8 1.29 15.18 -20.76
CA ASN A 8 2.44 16.00 -21.11
C ASN A 8 1.99 17.46 -21.27
N THR A 9 2.47 18.33 -20.38
CA THR A 9 2.12 19.76 -20.38
C THR A 9 2.77 20.54 -21.52
N SER A 10 3.83 20.05 -22.14
CA SER A 10 4.55 20.73 -23.20
C SER A 10 3.84 20.60 -24.56
N ASN A 11 3.22 19.46 -24.84
CA ASN A 11 2.50 19.22 -26.09
C ASN A 11 1.00 18.96 -25.90
N LEU A 12 0.50 19.07 -24.66
CA LEU A 12 -0.90 18.94 -24.28
C LEU A 12 -1.52 17.58 -24.66
N THR A 13 -0.74 16.49 -24.64
CA THR A 13 -1.22 15.15 -24.95
C THR A 13 -1.43 14.34 -23.68
N ALA A 14 -2.44 13.48 -23.69
CA ALA A 14 -2.70 12.50 -22.64
C ALA A 14 -2.68 11.10 -23.24
N TRP A 15 -2.16 10.13 -22.45
CA TRP A 15 -2.16 8.72 -22.85
C TRP A 15 -2.34 7.81 -21.64
N ASN A 16 -2.85 6.63 -21.89
CA ASN A 16 -2.95 5.59 -20.89
C ASN A 16 -1.56 4.94 -20.68
N VAL A 17 -1.14 4.80 -19.43
CA VAL A 17 0.17 4.23 -19.06
C VAL A 17 0.08 2.79 -18.60
N THR A 18 -1.08 2.37 -18.09
CA THR A 18 -1.29 1.01 -17.60
C THR A 18 -2.51 0.37 -18.26
N ASP A 19 -2.47 -0.95 -18.36
CA ASP A 19 -3.64 -1.77 -18.73
C ASP A 19 -3.89 -2.77 -17.58
N ILE A 20 -4.24 -2.21 -16.42
CA ILE A 20 -4.59 -3.00 -15.24
C ILE A 20 -6.08 -3.31 -15.32
N ASP A 21 -6.41 -4.61 -15.33
CA ASP A 21 -7.81 -5.03 -15.37
C ASP A 21 -8.54 -4.69 -14.05
N THR A 22 -9.14 -3.52 -14.01
CA THR A 22 -9.94 -3.03 -12.89
C THR A 22 -11.45 -3.23 -13.12
N ARG A 23 -11.84 -4.30 -13.85
CA ARG A 23 -13.27 -4.63 -14.06
C ARG A 23 -14.02 -4.70 -12.73
N ASN A 24 -15.31 -4.34 -12.75
CA ASN A 24 -16.20 -4.39 -11.59
C ASN A 24 -15.85 -3.44 -10.42
N GLY A 25 -15.47 -2.20 -10.72
CA GLY A 25 -15.33 -1.15 -9.72
C GLY A 25 -13.97 -1.09 -9.04
N GLY A 26 -12.94 -1.62 -9.67
CA GLY A 26 -11.57 -1.47 -9.22
C GLY A 26 -11.11 0.00 -9.18
N SER A 27 -10.09 0.28 -8.40
CA SER A 27 -9.51 1.61 -8.19
C SER A 27 -7.99 1.59 -8.33
N ILE A 28 -7.42 2.75 -8.66
CA ILE A 28 -5.97 2.95 -8.76
C ILE A 28 -5.61 4.22 -8.00
N GLY A 29 -4.53 4.17 -7.19
CA GLY A 29 -3.94 5.32 -6.51
C GLY A 29 -4.87 6.04 -5.54
N GLN A 30 -5.90 5.38 -5.03
CA GLN A 30 -6.85 5.99 -4.08
C GLN A 30 -6.32 5.99 -2.65
N LYS A 31 -5.46 5.06 -2.35
CA LYS A 31 -4.96 4.78 -1.01
C LYS A 31 -3.49 5.17 -0.86
N MET A 32 -2.70 4.91 -1.89
CA MET A 32 -1.27 5.17 -1.90
C MET A 32 -0.80 5.60 -3.28
N SER A 33 0.06 6.63 -3.33
CA SER A 33 0.89 6.94 -4.49
C SER A 33 2.20 7.58 -4.04
N MET A 34 3.32 7.12 -4.57
CA MET A 34 4.65 7.55 -4.16
C MET A 34 5.64 7.48 -5.33
N LEU A 35 6.47 8.51 -5.48
CA LEU A 35 7.56 8.53 -6.46
C LEU A 35 8.87 8.15 -5.76
N VAL A 36 9.54 7.10 -6.26
CA VAL A 36 10.85 6.65 -5.79
C VAL A 36 11.79 6.57 -7.00
N GLY A 37 12.74 7.51 -7.11
CA GLY A 37 13.52 7.67 -8.32
C GLY A 37 12.60 7.90 -9.53
N ASP A 38 12.76 7.08 -10.57
CA ASP A 38 11.92 7.12 -11.78
C ASP A 38 10.69 6.21 -11.70
N THR A 39 10.36 5.67 -10.54
CA THR A 39 9.28 4.70 -10.40
C THR A 39 8.15 5.24 -9.51
N ILE A 40 6.94 5.23 -10.07
CA ILE A 40 5.72 5.55 -9.34
C ILE A 40 5.17 4.24 -8.75
N TYR A 41 5.08 4.16 -7.42
CA TYR A 41 4.41 3.10 -6.70
C TYR A 41 3.00 3.56 -6.33
N PHE A 42 2.00 2.71 -6.52
CA PHE A 42 0.60 3.03 -6.26
C PHE A 42 -0.21 1.78 -5.90
N ASP A 43 -1.28 1.96 -5.14
CA ASP A 43 -2.23 0.90 -4.90
C ASP A 43 -3.13 0.67 -6.12
N ALA A 44 -3.49 -0.57 -6.37
CA ALA A 44 -4.57 -0.89 -7.30
C ALA A 44 -5.41 -2.04 -6.75
N ASN A 45 -6.72 -1.90 -6.94
CA ASN A 45 -7.71 -2.91 -6.63
C ASN A 45 -8.35 -3.41 -7.93
N MET A 46 -8.23 -4.69 -8.19
CA MET A 46 -8.71 -5.33 -9.43
C MET A 46 -10.16 -5.82 -9.35
N GLY A 47 -10.95 -5.35 -8.37
CA GLY A 47 -12.38 -5.69 -8.25
C GLY A 47 -12.68 -6.95 -7.44
N TYR A 48 -13.94 -7.39 -7.44
CA TYR A 48 -14.54 -8.35 -6.50
C TYR A 48 -13.85 -9.72 -6.35
N LEU A 49 -13.05 -10.14 -7.30
CA LEU A 49 -12.47 -11.50 -7.34
C LEU A 49 -10.95 -11.49 -7.47
N THR A 50 -10.32 -10.34 -7.51
CA THR A 50 -8.91 -10.22 -7.79
C THR A 50 -8.20 -9.37 -6.74
N LEU A 51 -7.05 -9.80 -6.46
CA LEU A 51 -6.16 -9.36 -5.42
C LEU A 51 -5.72 -7.90 -5.63
N GLY A 52 -6.04 -7.04 -4.69
CA GLY A 52 -5.40 -5.74 -4.57
C GLY A 52 -3.89 -5.87 -4.34
N GLY A 53 -3.15 -4.81 -4.53
CA GLY A 53 -1.71 -4.82 -4.30
C GLY A 53 -1.07 -3.48 -4.55
N MET A 54 0.24 -3.45 -4.37
CA MET A 54 1.07 -2.34 -4.81
C MET A 54 1.55 -2.62 -6.22
N PHE A 55 1.37 -1.66 -7.10
CA PHE A 55 1.88 -1.66 -8.47
C PHE A 55 2.96 -0.61 -8.61
N ALA A 56 3.82 -0.79 -9.60
CA ALA A 56 4.88 0.13 -9.92
C ALA A 56 4.87 0.44 -11.42
N TYR A 57 5.15 1.69 -11.76
CA TYR A 57 5.36 2.15 -13.14
C TYR A 57 6.66 2.90 -13.23
N ASN A 58 7.56 2.43 -14.07
CA ASN A 58 8.82 3.12 -14.35
C ASN A 58 8.64 4.13 -15.49
N THR A 59 8.85 5.41 -15.19
CA THR A 59 8.63 6.52 -16.12
C THR A 59 9.68 6.62 -17.20
N SER A 60 10.87 6.04 -17.00
CA SER A 60 11.99 6.10 -17.95
C SER A 60 11.88 5.06 -19.08
N ASN A 61 11.41 3.86 -18.77
CA ASN A 61 11.28 2.78 -19.76
C ASN A 61 9.83 2.39 -20.09
N HIS A 62 8.86 3.06 -19.45
CA HIS A 62 7.42 2.86 -19.66
C HIS A 62 6.92 1.44 -19.37
N THR A 63 7.55 0.75 -18.42
CA THR A 63 7.12 -0.56 -17.96
C THR A 63 6.36 -0.46 -16.64
N TRP A 64 5.38 -1.34 -16.46
CA TRP A 64 4.70 -1.47 -15.17
C TRP A 64 4.67 -2.93 -14.72
N TRP A 65 4.61 -3.15 -13.40
CA TRP A 65 4.56 -4.48 -12.79
C TRP A 65 3.82 -4.42 -11.45
N ARG A 66 3.46 -5.57 -10.96
CA ARG A 66 2.92 -5.72 -9.62
C ARG A 66 4.08 -5.89 -8.63
N ALA A 67 4.33 -4.88 -7.81
CA ALA A 67 5.43 -4.88 -6.85
C ALA A 67 5.10 -5.75 -5.62
N VAL A 68 3.87 -5.65 -5.09
CA VAL A 68 3.42 -6.45 -3.95
C VAL A 68 2.09 -7.11 -4.28
N SER A 69 2.01 -8.42 -4.04
CA SER A 69 0.79 -9.22 -4.18
C SER A 69 0.35 -9.69 -2.81
N PHE A 70 -0.85 -9.28 -2.41
CA PHE A 70 -1.51 -9.87 -1.25
C PHE A 70 -2.44 -10.98 -1.74
N THR A 71 -2.03 -12.22 -1.55
CA THR A 71 -2.86 -13.37 -1.87
C THR A 71 -3.86 -13.57 -0.75
N LYS A 72 -5.13 -13.47 -1.06
CA LYS A 72 -6.19 -13.89 -0.18
C LYS A 72 -6.63 -15.30 -0.56
N ASP A 73 -6.89 -16.12 0.46
CA ASP A 73 -7.39 -17.49 0.29
C ASP A 73 -8.66 -17.50 -0.59
N PRO A 74 -8.80 -18.42 -1.58
CA PRO A 74 -9.91 -18.45 -2.55
C PRO A 74 -11.33 -18.56 -1.97
N GLY A 75 -11.48 -18.71 -0.65
CA GLY A 75 -12.77 -18.83 0.03
C GLY A 75 -13.33 -17.57 0.67
N TYR A 76 -12.65 -16.43 0.61
CA TYR A 76 -13.09 -15.24 1.32
C TYR A 76 -13.91 -14.28 0.45
N VAL A 77 -15.19 -14.13 0.81
CA VAL A 77 -16.13 -13.15 0.22
C VAL A 77 -16.05 -11.85 1.02
N GLY A 78 -14.94 -11.17 1.03
CA GLY A 78 -14.79 -9.86 1.65
C GLY A 78 -14.25 -8.86 0.62
N ASN A 79 -14.51 -7.58 0.82
CA ASN A 79 -13.97 -6.51 -0.02
C ASN A 79 -12.44 -6.67 -0.12
N GLY A 80 -11.95 -7.12 -1.28
CA GLY A 80 -10.59 -7.55 -1.53
C GLY A 80 -9.52 -6.46 -1.48
N ASN A 81 -9.72 -5.43 -0.70
CA ASN A 81 -8.78 -4.34 -0.50
C ASN A 81 -7.85 -4.70 0.66
N THR A 82 -6.66 -5.09 0.33
CA THR A 82 -5.64 -5.45 1.31
C THR A 82 -4.78 -4.27 1.74
N MET A 83 -4.73 -3.20 0.95
CA MET A 83 -4.10 -1.93 1.32
C MET A 83 -5.18 -0.94 1.73
N GLU A 84 -5.09 -0.40 2.95
CA GLU A 84 -6.08 0.55 3.46
C GLU A 84 -5.67 2.01 3.22
N GLY A 85 -4.38 2.27 3.01
CA GLY A 85 -3.82 3.55 2.58
C GLY A 85 -3.87 4.63 3.64
N TYR A 86 -3.82 4.24 4.90
CA TYR A 86 -3.69 5.19 6.00
C TYR A 86 -2.24 5.50 6.33
N MET A 87 -1.32 4.64 5.93
CA MET A 87 0.10 4.81 6.06
C MET A 87 0.81 4.46 4.75
N SER A 88 1.63 5.38 4.25
CA SER A 88 2.58 5.10 3.17
C SER A 88 3.76 6.06 3.25
N THR A 89 4.92 5.57 3.64
CA THR A 89 6.10 6.41 3.81
C THR A 89 7.36 5.74 3.27
N LEU A 90 8.32 6.54 2.81
CA LEU A 90 9.61 6.08 2.30
C LEU A 90 10.71 6.41 3.32
N ILE A 91 11.48 5.39 3.72
CA ILE A 91 12.70 5.56 4.51
C ILE A 91 13.83 4.84 3.79
N GLY A 92 14.81 5.59 3.32
CA GLY A 92 15.84 5.05 2.43
C GLY A 92 15.22 4.46 1.16
N ASP A 93 15.48 3.18 0.90
CA ASP A 93 14.95 2.44 -0.26
C ASP A 93 13.74 1.57 0.10
N THR A 94 13.11 1.80 1.23
CA THR A 94 12.03 0.96 1.74
C THR A 94 10.74 1.75 1.93
N ILE A 95 9.67 1.27 1.28
CA ILE A 95 8.30 1.80 1.44
C ILE A 95 7.65 1.05 2.60
N TYR A 96 7.19 1.77 3.62
CA TYR A 96 6.39 1.28 4.72
C TYR A 96 4.93 1.62 4.48
N PHE A 97 4.02 0.67 4.67
CA PHE A 97 2.60 0.85 4.39
C PHE A 97 1.74 -0.07 5.27
N ASP A 98 0.48 0.29 5.43
CA ASP A 98 -0.50 -0.53 6.13
C ASP A 98 -1.20 -1.50 5.17
N ALA A 99 -1.39 -2.73 5.62
CA ALA A 99 -2.14 -3.74 4.88
C ALA A 99 -2.73 -4.81 5.81
N LEU A 100 -3.68 -5.57 5.29
CA LEU A 100 -4.20 -6.75 5.97
C LEU A 100 -3.27 -7.94 5.79
N ASN A 101 -2.95 -8.61 6.90
CA ASN A 101 -2.24 -9.89 6.86
C ASN A 101 -3.19 -11.06 6.54
N GLU A 102 -2.66 -12.28 6.48
CA GLU A 102 -3.41 -13.50 6.17
C GLU A 102 -4.57 -13.78 7.15
N THR A 103 -4.49 -13.24 8.36
CA THR A 103 -5.54 -13.37 9.38
C THR A 103 -6.52 -12.20 9.42
N ASN A 104 -6.52 -11.34 8.38
CA ASN A 104 -7.34 -10.13 8.26
C ASN A 104 -7.11 -9.10 9.39
N LYS A 105 -5.88 -8.96 9.82
CA LYS A 105 -5.47 -7.95 10.79
C LYS A 105 -4.66 -6.87 10.08
N HIS A 106 -4.89 -5.62 10.47
CA HIS A 106 -4.12 -4.49 9.99
C HIS A 106 -2.73 -4.50 10.62
N GLU A 107 -1.73 -4.55 9.78
CA GLU A 107 -0.32 -4.58 10.16
C GLU A 107 0.50 -3.62 9.31
N VAL A 108 1.67 -3.24 9.80
CA VAL A 108 2.66 -2.51 9.00
C VAL A 108 3.47 -3.51 8.20
N PHE A 109 3.61 -3.23 6.93
CA PHE A 109 4.48 -3.96 5.99
C PHE A 109 5.57 -3.03 5.46
N ALA A 110 6.62 -3.64 4.97
CA ALA A 110 7.71 -2.96 4.30
C ALA A 110 8.01 -3.62 2.96
N HIS A 111 8.32 -2.80 1.95
CA HIS A 111 8.75 -3.23 0.63
C HIS A 111 10.05 -2.53 0.25
N ASN A 112 11.11 -3.29 0.06
CA ASN A 112 12.38 -2.75 -0.40
C ASN A 112 12.36 -2.61 -1.93
N THR A 113 12.53 -1.38 -2.41
CA THR A 113 12.40 -1.02 -3.83
C THR A 113 13.58 -1.48 -4.69
N LEU A 114 14.74 -1.76 -4.07
CA LEU A 114 15.93 -2.21 -4.79
C LEU A 114 15.93 -3.70 -5.10
N ASN A 115 15.49 -4.53 -4.15
CA ASN A 115 15.53 -5.99 -4.29
C ASN A 115 14.15 -6.63 -4.41
N GLY A 116 13.07 -5.85 -4.30
CA GLY A 116 11.69 -6.31 -4.44
C GLY A 116 11.17 -7.16 -3.29
N THR A 117 11.88 -7.26 -2.16
CA THR A 117 11.42 -8.03 -1.01
C THR A 117 10.34 -7.30 -0.24
N THR A 118 9.36 -8.06 0.27
CA THR A 118 8.28 -7.53 1.11
C THR A 118 8.19 -8.37 2.38
N TRP A 119 8.03 -7.71 3.53
CA TRP A 119 7.87 -8.40 4.83
C TRP A 119 6.91 -7.65 5.74
N GLN A 120 6.34 -8.36 6.70
CA GLN A 120 5.53 -7.79 7.76
C GLN A 120 6.46 -7.23 8.86
N VAL A 121 6.23 -5.99 9.28
CA VAL A 121 7.03 -5.27 10.27
C VAL A 121 6.43 -5.40 11.66
N SER A 122 5.09 -5.36 11.76
CA SER A 122 4.37 -5.39 13.03
C SER A 122 3.58 -6.67 13.24
N SER A 123 3.22 -6.95 14.50
CA SER A 123 2.32 -8.04 14.87
C SER A 123 1.45 -7.60 16.04
N PHE A 124 0.49 -6.70 15.78
CA PHE A 124 -0.40 -6.16 16.82
C PHE A 124 -1.41 -7.20 17.30
N ASN A 125 -1.69 -8.22 16.49
CA ASN A 125 -2.64 -9.31 16.80
C ASN A 125 -4.03 -8.84 17.24
N TYR A 126 -4.38 -7.58 16.97
CA TYR A 126 -5.66 -7.00 17.32
C TYR A 126 -6.65 -7.09 16.17
N SER A 127 -7.80 -7.70 16.44
CA SER A 127 -8.93 -7.73 15.51
C SER A 127 -10.13 -7.09 16.23
N PRO A 128 -10.50 -5.87 15.88
CA PRO A 128 -11.69 -5.26 16.47
C PRO A 128 -12.95 -6.00 16.01
N ASN A 129 -13.77 -6.41 16.96
CA ASN A 129 -15.03 -7.15 16.72
C ASN A 129 -16.14 -6.32 16.06
N SER A 130 -15.92 -5.07 15.67
CA SER A 130 -16.94 -4.22 15.03
C SER A 130 -16.33 -3.00 14.36
N GLY A 131 -16.43 -2.91 13.05
CA GLY A 131 -16.62 -1.71 12.22
C GLY A 131 -15.68 -0.50 12.33
N SER A 132 -14.79 -0.43 13.29
CA SER A 132 -13.80 0.62 13.47
C SER A 132 -12.43 -0.03 13.68
N ALA A 133 -11.96 -0.70 12.65
CA ALA A 133 -10.59 -1.20 12.62
C ALA A 133 -9.63 -0.01 12.73
N THR A 134 -8.82 0.00 13.75
CA THR A 134 -7.74 0.96 13.86
C THR A 134 -6.59 0.46 13.02
N VAL A 135 -6.42 1.17 11.96
CA VAL A 135 -5.41 0.92 10.97
C VAL A 135 -4.15 1.67 11.39
N PRO A 136 -2.97 1.06 11.36
CA PRO A 136 -1.73 1.76 11.64
C PRO A 136 -1.59 3.03 10.80
N GLY A 137 -1.18 4.14 11.43
CA GLY A 137 -0.97 5.42 10.77
C GLY A 137 -2.22 6.26 10.50
N ARG A 138 -3.42 5.78 10.87
CA ARG A 138 -4.67 6.49 10.57
C ARG A 138 -4.77 7.90 11.16
N GLY A 139 -4.27 8.09 12.36
CA GLY A 139 -4.30 9.40 13.05
C GLY A 139 -2.99 10.15 12.98
N MET A 140 -1.87 9.44 12.86
CA MET A 140 -0.55 10.02 12.87
C MET A 140 0.50 9.12 12.21
N GLU A 141 1.34 9.73 11.38
CA GLU A 141 2.52 9.11 10.78
C GLU A 141 3.63 10.16 10.64
N PHE A 142 4.82 9.87 11.19
CA PHE A 142 6.00 10.73 11.10
C PHE A 142 7.28 9.92 10.98
N VAL A 143 8.25 10.47 10.27
CA VAL A 143 9.62 9.94 10.20
C VAL A 143 10.58 10.93 10.84
N VAL A 144 11.40 10.43 11.76
CA VAL A 144 12.49 11.19 12.38
C VAL A 144 13.77 10.36 12.27
N GLY A 145 14.67 10.78 11.38
CA GLY A 145 15.84 9.97 11.03
C GLY A 145 15.42 8.62 10.44
N ASP A 146 15.88 7.53 11.04
CA ASP A 146 15.58 6.16 10.62
C ASP A 146 14.41 5.55 11.43
N THR A 147 13.64 6.36 12.13
CA THR A 147 12.55 5.88 12.97
C THR A 147 11.20 6.36 12.42
N LEU A 148 10.31 5.39 12.15
CA LEU A 148 8.92 5.60 11.81
C LEU A 148 8.09 5.62 13.09
N TYR A 149 7.37 6.72 13.34
CA TYR A 149 6.40 6.89 14.42
C TYR A 149 5.00 6.86 13.83
N PHE A 150 4.11 6.09 14.42
CA PHE A 150 2.74 5.96 13.94
C PHE A 150 1.76 5.59 15.05
N GLU A 151 0.51 5.97 14.89
CA GLU A 151 -0.56 5.50 15.75
C GLU A 151 -0.95 4.06 15.36
N ALA A 152 -1.14 3.20 16.36
CA ALA A 152 -1.81 1.92 16.17
C ALA A 152 -2.64 1.55 17.40
N GLN A 153 -3.74 0.87 17.16
CA GLN A 153 -4.61 0.41 18.24
C GLN A 153 -4.25 -1.02 18.65
N THR A 154 -4.23 -1.21 19.95
CA THR A 154 -4.10 -2.52 20.60
C THR A 154 -5.34 -2.81 21.46
N SER A 155 -5.32 -3.91 22.19
CA SER A 155 -6.40 -4.26 23.13
C SER A 155 -6.59 -3.25 24.27
N ILE A 156 -5.63 -2.36 24.50
CA ILE A 156 -5.67 -1.34 25.56
C ILE A 156 -5.96 0.07 25.04
N GLY A 157 -6.11 0.24 23.72
CA GLY A 157 -6.44 1.51 23.08
C GLY A 157 -5.49 1.93 21.98
N SER A 158 -5.64 3.19 21.51
CA SER A 158 -4.71 3.79 20.55
C SER A 158 -3.46 4.29 21.24
N GLU A 159 -2.31 3.93 20.71
CA GLU A 159 -1.01 4.24 21.26
C GLU A 159 -0.05 4.70 20.18
N LEU A 160 0.97 5.46 20.58
CA LEU A 160 2.10 5.84 19.74
C LEU A 160 3.10 4.68 19.68
N TRP A 161 3.41 4.24 18.48
CA TRP A 161 4.40 3.23 18.19
C TRP A 161 5.60 3.81 17.48
N ALA A 162 6.75 3.20 17.66
CA ALA A 162 7.96 3.53 16.94
C ALA A 162 8.62 2.27 16.39
N TYR A 163 9.07 2.35 15.14
CA TYR A 163 9.85 1.30 14.47
C TYR A 163 11.14 1.91 13.94
N THR A 164 12.28 1.40 14.38
CA THR A 164 13.60 1.84 13.89
C THR A 164 14.04 0.90 12.77
N THR A 165 14.37 1.47 11.61
CA THR A 165 14.69 0.73 10.38
C THR A 165 16.12 0.22 10.33
N THR A 166 17.00 0.80 11.15
CA THR A 166 18.40 0.39 11.28
C THR A 166 18.57 -0.47 12.53
N ASN A 167 19.03 -1.70 12.34
CA ASN A 167 19.61 -2.55 13.37
C ASN A 167 21.11 -2.68 13.14
#